data_aa4ff1436c93c3e1f736c51f94546b9b
#
_entry.id   aa4ff1436c93c3e1f736c51f94546b9b
#
_cell.length_a   1.000
_cell.length_b   1.000
_cell.length_c   1.000
_cell.angle_alpha   90.00
_cell.angle_beta   90.00
_cell.angle_gamma   90.00
#
_symmetry.space_group_name_H-M   'P 1'
#
loop_
_entity.id
_entity.type
_entity.pdbx_description
1 polymer ?
#
loop_
_entity_poly.entity_id
_entity_poly.type
_entity_poly.pdbx_seq_one_letter_code
_entity_poly.pdbx_strand_id
1 'polypeptide(L)'
;MRAGSGPTVPSGSGGRGGLFGGLRNRLGTGFRLAGRSLGVLREHPRLAVFPVVAAVGVVAFLAVVLGGVTLANGAESPAVAVASLAVLLAGPTFVTVLCNAALVHATRDAFEGRDPAIGRSFRAALSHWPQILAWALVSVVVGALLRSLEESSGLAGDVVAAVLSMGWAALTYFVVPVVVFEDAPARSMIQESGRLFRDTWGETMGAEVGVGVVAFLLVLPGIAVAGIGFFLASTPDGSLLALLVGALVAIPGLLVGVTLGDIAKVALYRFARDDEAPAEFADLDVLD
;
A
#
# COMPACT_ATOMS: atom_id res chain seq x y z
N MET A 1 50.46 -18.55 -47.42
CA MET A 1 50.03 -19.20 -46.18
C MET A 1 49.65 -18.09 -45.16
N ARG A 2 48.38 -17.83 -44.96
CA ARG A 2 47.88 -16.93 -43.91
C ARG A 2 47.02 -17.78 -42.96
N ALA A 3 47.51 -17.94 -41.72
CA ALA A 3 46.80 -18.65 -40.68
C ALA A 3 45.60 -17.80 -40.17
N GLY A 4 44.43 -18.40 -40.19
CA GLY A 4 43.22 -17.77 -39.66
C GLY A 4 43.19 -17.76 -38.14
N SER A 5 42.98 -16.59 -37.57
CA SER A 5 42.62 -16.46 -36.17
C SER A 5 41.13 -16.70 -35.99
N GLY A 6 40.78 -17.83 -35.34
CA GLY A 6 39.39 -18.12 -34.95
C GLY A 6 38.89 -17.20 -33.84
N PRO A 7 37.59 -16.96 -33.75
CA PRO A 7 37.02 -16.14 -32.70
C PRO A 7 37.14 -16.83 -31.33
N THR A 8 37.74 -16.12 -30.37
CA THR A 8 37.80 -16.55 -28.98
C THR A 8 36.40 -16.37 -28.36
N VAL A 9 35.80 -17.49 -27.95
CA VAL A 9 34.57 -17.53 -27.15
C VAL A 9 34.89 -17.04 -25.74
N PRO A 10 34.24 -16.04 -25.21
CA PRO A 10 34.43 -15.65 -23.81
C PRO A 10 33.86 -16.73 -22.91
N SER A 11 34.72 -17.31 -22.08
CA SER A 11 34.35 -18.26 -21.03
C SER A 11 33.40 -17.60 -20.01
N GLY A 12 32.16 -18.04 -19.98
CA GLY A 12 31.14 -17.60 -19.01
C GLY A 12 31.49 -18.09 -17.60
N SER A 13 32.11 -17.22 -16.82
CA SER A 13 32.20 -17.31 -15.34
C SER A 13 31.14 -16.43 -14.70
N GLY A 14 29.87 -16.80 -14.76
CA GLY A 14 28.81 -16.00 -14.23
C GLY A 14 27.63 -16.82 -13.71
N GLY A 15 27.81 -17.56 -12.61
CA GLY A 15 26.73 -18.44 -12.14
C GLY A 15 26.22 -18.21 -10.72
N ARG A 16 26.92 -17.47 -9.87
CA ARG A 16 26.52 -17.29 -8.45
C ARG A 16 26.56 -15.85 -7.92
N GLY A 17 27.24 -14.92 -8.59
CA GLY A 17 27.27 -13.51 -8.22
C GLY A 17 26.07 -12.69 -8.72
N GLY A 18 25.42 -13.13 -9.81
CA GLY A 18 24.38 -12.35 -10.48
C GLY A 18 23.07 -12.22 -9.68
N LEU A 19 22.60 -13.31 -9.05
CA LEU A 19 21.34 -13.29 -8.29
C LEU A 19 21.44 -12.45 -7.01
N PHE A 20 22.52 -12.61 -6.23
CA PHE A 20 22.75 -11.84 -5.00
C PHE A 20 23.14 -10.39 -5.30
N GLY A 21 23.83 -10.12 -6.40
CA GLY A 21 24.14 -8.77 -6.86
C GLY A 21 22.88 -8.02 -7.27
N GLY A 22 22.01 -8.64 -8.05
CA GLY A 22 20.73 -8.06 -8.45
C GLY A 22 19.80 -7.81 -7.27
N LEU A 23 19.71 -8.75 -6.31
CA LEU A 23 18.89 -8.57 -5.11
C LEU A 23 19.43 -7.42 -4.23
N ARG A 24 20.74 -7.33 -4.05
CA ARG A 24 21.35 -6.24 -3.26
C ARG A 24 21.13 -4.88 -3.91
N ASN A 25 21.21 -4.78 -5.23
CA ASN A 25 20.94 -3.53 -5.94
C ASN A 25 19.46 -3.13 -5.80
N ARG A 26 18.52 -4.06 -5.98
CA ARG A 26 17.08 -3.81 -5.82
C ARG A 26 16.72 -3.39 -4.40
N LEU A 27 17.31 -4.01 -3.38
CA LEU A 27 17.13 -3.59 -1.99
C LEU A 27 17.71 -2.19 -1.74
N GLY A 28 18.93 -1.91 -2.26
CA GLY A 28 19.54 -0.60 -2.17
C GLY A 28 18.68 0.51 -2.79
N THR A 29 18.04 0.21 -3.92
CA THR A 29 17.07 1.07 -4.59
C THR A 29 15.85 1.34 -3.71
N GLY A 30 15.26 0.30 -3.13
CA GLY A 30 14.10 0.45 -2.26
C GLY A 30 14.39 1.33 -1.01
N PHE A 31 15.57 1.17 -0.39
CA PHE A 31 15.98 2.02 0.72
C PHE A 31 16.20 3.48 0.31
N ARG A 32 16.78 3.72 -0.86
CA ARG A 32 16.95 5.07 -1.40
C ARG A 32 15.58 5.72 -1.70
N LEU A 33 14.67 4.97 -2.29
CA LEU A 33 13.30 5.43 -2.53
C LEU A 33 12.58 5.77 -1.23
N ALA A 34 12.66 4.93 -0.21
CA ALA A 34 12.12 5.22 1.12
C ALA A 34 12.76 6.48 1.75
N GLY A 35 14.06 6.65 1.62
CA GLY A 35 14.77 7.84 2.09
C GLY A 35 14.32 9.12 1.40
N ARG A 36 14.10 9.09 0.07
CA ARG A 36 13.56 10.21 -0.70
C ARG A 36 12.11 10.51 -0.33
N SER A 37 11.28 9.48 -0.21
CA SER A 37 9.89 9.63 0.28
C SER A 37 9.85 10.28 1.66
N LEU A 38 10.80 9.94 2.55
CA LEU A 38 10.94 10.59 3.85
C LEU A 38 11.38 12.08 3.71
N GLY A 39 12.21 12.40 2.73
CA GLY A 39 12.57 13.79 2.38
C GLY A 39 11.32 14.59 2.02
N VAL A 40 10.53 14.11 1.07
CA VAL A 40 9.25 14.73 0.66
C VAL A 40 8.30 14.88 1.85
N LEU A 41 8.18 13.86 2.71
CA LEU A 41 7.33 13.95 3.88
C LEU A 41 7.82 15.00 4.91
N ARG A 42 9.14 15.16 5.06
CA ARG A 42 9.71 16.20 5.95
C ARG A 42 9.48 17.61 5.42
N GLU A 43 9.55 17.80 4.11
CA GLU A 43 9.25 19.09 3.45
C GLU A 43 7.74 19.38 3.49
N HIS A 44 6.92 18.34 3.35
CA HIS A 44 5.45 18.45 3.34
C HIS A 44 4.79 17.59 4.43
N PRO A 45 4.94 17.92 5.73
CA PRO A 45 4.43 17.09 6.84
C PRO A 45 2.90 16.95 6.84
N ARG A 46 2.19 17.81 6.11
CA ARG A 46 0.73 17.74 5.92
C ARG A 46 0.29 16.45 5.21
N LEU A 47 1.18 15.76 4.48
CA LEU A 47 0.88 14.48 3.84
C LEU A 47 0.54 13.40 4.88
N ALA A 48 1.13 13.43 6.07
CA ALA A 48 0.81 12.49 7.14
C ALA A 48 -0.61 12.66 7.72
N VAL A 49 -1.31 13.75 7.42
CA VAL A 49 -2.69 13.98 7.90
C VAL A 49 -3.68 13.01 7.23
N PHE A 50 -3.46 12.62 5.97
CA PHE A 50 -4.41 11.78 5.23
C PHE A 50 -4.61 10.39 5.86
N PRO A 51 -3.56 9.60 6.21
CA PRO A 51 -3.75 8.33 6.90
C PRO A 51 -4.32 8.50 8.32
N VAL A 52 -4.07 9.64 9.01
CA VAL A 52 -4.73 9.94 10.28
C VAL A 52 -6.23 10.12 10.08
N VAL A 53 -6.63 10.92 9.08
CA VAL A 53 -8.05 11.12 8.74
C VAL A 53 -8.69 9.80 8.31
N ALA A 54 -7.97 8.95 7.57
CA ALA A 54 -8.45 7.61 7.20
C ALA A 54 -8.73 6.77 8.45
N ALA A 55 -7.78 6.68 9.37
CA ALA A 55 -7.93 5.90 10.60
C ALA A 55 -9.11 6.39 11.46
N VAL A 56 -9.20 7.70 11.70
CA VAL A 56 -10.32 8.32 12.45
C VAL A 56 -11.63 8.11 11.71
N GLY A 57 -11.66 8.29 10.40
CA GLY A 57 -12.85 8.12 9.56
C GLY A 57 -13.37 6.67 9.59
N VAL A 58 -12.48 5.68 9.53
CA VAL A 58 -12.84 4.26 9.63
C VAL A 58 -13.41 3.95 11.02
N VAL A 59 -12.76 4.42 12.09
CA VAL A 59 -13.26 4.20 13.47
C VAL A 59 -14.62 4.86 13.67
N ALA A 60 -14.79 6.11 13.22
CA ALA A 60 -16.06 6.81 13.31
C ALA A 60 -17.16 6.11 12.51
N PHE A 61 -16.85 5.67 11.28
CA PHE A 61 -17.78 4.90 10.44
C PHE A 61 -18.24 3.62 11.14
N LEU A 62 -17.28 2.83 11.64
CA LEU A 62 -17.59 1.58 12.37
C LEU A 62 -18.42 1.83 13.63
N ALA A 63 -18.11 2.87 14.39
CA ALA A 63 -18.88 3.23 15.58
C ALA A 63 -20.33 3.58 15.25
N VAL A 64 -20.55 4.33 14.16
CA VAL A 64 -21.91 4.69 13.70
C VAL A 64 -22.67 3.47 13.22
N VAL A 65 -22.07 2.63 12.39
CA VAL A 65 -22.76 1.45 11.83
C VAL A 65 -23.04 0.43 12.92
N LEU A 66 -22.07 0.09 13.76
CA LEU A 66 -22.24 -0.87 14.85
C LEU A 66 -23.26 -0.34 15.88
N GLY A 67 -23.18 0.94 16.25
CA GLY A 67 -24.15 1.59 17.11
C GLY A 67 -25.57 1.57 16.52
N GLY A 68 -25.70 1.83 15.23
CA GLY A 68 -26.98 1.75 14.52
C GLY A 68 -27.57 0.33 14.51
N VAL A 69 -26.75 -0.68 14.24
CA VAL A 69 -27.20 -2.10 14.24
C VAL A 69 -27.63 -2.54 15.63
N THR A 70 -26.91 -2.13 16.69
CA THR A 70 -27.28 -2.47 18.07
C THR A 70 -28.59 -1.80 18.52
N LEU A 71 -28.78 -0.52 18.16
CA LEU A 71 -30.01 0.23 18.46
C LEU A 71 -31.23 -0.30 17.70
N ALA A 72 -31.04 -0.86 16.51
CA ALA A 72 -32.10 -1.47 15.70
C ALA A 72 -32.47 -2.90 16.14
N ASN A 73 -32.06 -3.36 17.35
CA ASN A 73 -32.26 -4.72 17.87
C ASN A 73 -31.75 -5.84 16.97
N GLY A 74 -30.72 -5.57 16.19
CA GLY A 74 -30.09 -6.54 15.30
C GLY A 74 -30.83 -6.73 13.97
N ALA A 75 -30.26 -7.60 13.15
CA ALA A 75 -30.83 -7.91 11.83
C ALA A 75 -31.89 -9.01 11.96
N GLU A 76 -33.15 -8.64 12.09
CA GLU A 76 -34.26 -9.61 12.17
C GLU A 76 -34.46 -10.40 10.86
N SER A 77 -33.96 -9.89 9.72
CA SER A 77 -34.03 -10.58 8.44
C SER A 77 -32.68 -10.89 7.84
N PRO A 78 -32.52 -12.03 7.14
CA PRO A 78 -31.28 -12.37 6.46
C PRO A 78 -30.81 -11.29 5.46
N ALA A 79 -31.74 -10.61 4.81
CA ALA A 79 -31.42 -9.54 3.87
C ALA A 79 -30.76 -8.32 4.56
N VAL A 80 -31.27 -7.93 5.74
CA VAL A 80 -30.69 -6.85 6.55
C VAL A 80 -29.32 -7.26 7.06
N ALA A 81 -29.14 -8.51 7.50
CA ALA A 81 -27.84 -9.00 7.93
C ALA A 81 -26.78 -8.93 6.81
N VAL A 82 -27.12 -9.38 5.60
CA VAL A 82 -26.23 -9.33 4.43
C VAL A 82 -25.92 -7.89 4.05
N ALA A 83 -26.93 -7.01 4.02
CA ALA A 83 -26.73 -5.60 3.72
C ALA A 83 -25.82 -4.90 4.75
N SER A 84 -26.03 -5.16 6.06
CA SER A 84 -25.20 -4.63 7.13
C SER A 84 -23.75 -5.11 7.01
N LEU A 85 -23.55 -6.40 6.71
CA LEU A 85 -22.20 -6.94 6.48
C LEU A 85 -21.53 -6.30 5.27
N ALA A 86 -22.26 -6.12 4.16
CA ALA A 86 -21.72 -5.45 2.98
C ALA A 86 -21.29 -4.00 3.29
N VAL A 87 -22.09 -3.25 4.05
CA VAL A 87 -21.77 -1.89 4.49
C VAL A 87 -20.56 -1.88 5.44
N LEU A 88 -20.51 -2.83 6.39
CA LEU A 88 -19.38 -2.97 7.32
C LEU A 88 -18.04 -3.28 6.63
N LEU A 89 -18.08 -3.98 5.51
CA LEU A 89 -16.86 -4.31 4.75
C LEU A 89 -16.52 -3.21 3.72
N ALA A 90 -17.50 -2.73 2.97
CA ALA A 90 -17.26 -1.77 1.90
C ALA A 90 -17.00 -0.34 2.41
N GLY A 91 -17.63 0.05 3.53
CA GLY A 91 -17.51 1.41 4.06
C GLY A 91 -16.09 1.78 4.51
N PRO A 92 -15.45 0.99 5.38
CA PRO A 92 -14.05 1.22 5.76
C PRO A 92 -13.11 1.22 4.56
N THR A 93 -13.33 0.31 3.59
CA THR A 93 -12.55 0.25 2.35
C THR A 93 -12.73 1.54 1.55
N PHE A 94 -13.97 2.01 1.37
CA PHE A 94 -14.26 3.25 0.68
C PHE A 94 -13.58 4.46 1.36
N VAL A 95 -13.71 4.59 2.68
CA VAL A 95 -13.07 5.68 3.45
C VAL A 95 -11.55 5.66 3.27
N THR A 96 -10.94 4.48 3.38
CA THR A 96 -9.49 4.32 3.23
C THR A 96 -9.04 4.69 1.82
N VAL A 97 -9.71 4.19 0.78
CA VAL A 97 -9.36 4.48 -0.63
C VAL A 97 -9.58 5.95 -0.96
N LEU A 98 -10.63 6.58 -0.42
CA LEU A 98 -10.88 8.01 -0.60
C LEU A 98 -9.76 8.87 0.00
N CYS A 99 -9.32 8.55 1.23
CA CYS A 99 -8.20 9.25 1.87
C CYS A 99 -6.88 9.00 1.12
N ASN A 100 -6.68 7.79 0.60
CA ASN A 100 -5.53 7.43 -0.21
C ASN A 100 -5.53 8.20 -1.54
N ALA A 101 -6.67 8.31 -2.22
CA ALA A 101 -6.81 9.14 -3.41
C ALA A 101 -6.52 10.62 -3.12
N ALA A 102 -6.95 11.14 -1.98
CA ALA A 102 -6.62 12.50 -1.54
C ALA A 102 -5.12 12.67 -1.27
N LEU A 103 -4.45 11.68 -0.66
CA LEU A 103 -3.01 11.67 -0.47
C LEU A 103 -2.26 11.65 -1.81
N VAL A 104 -2.71 10.86 -2.79
CA VAL A 104 -2.14 10.82 -4.15
C VAL A 104 -2.21 12.21 -4.81
N HIS A 105 -3.35 12.92 -4.71
CA HIS A 105 -3.47 14.29 -5.20
C HIS A 105 -2.52 15.26 -4.47
N ALA A 106 -2.42 15.14 -3.14
CA ALA A 106 -1.53 15.97 -2.34
C ALA A 106 -0.05 15.73 -2.67
N THR A 107 0.34 14.47 -2.89
CA THR A 107 1.69 14.07 -3.29
C THR A 107 2.03 14.60 -4.69
N ARG A 108 1.06 14.57 -5.61
CA ARG A 108 1.21 15.20 -6.92
C ARG A 108 1.51 16.69 -6.81
N ASP A 109 0.72 17.43 -5.98
CA ASP A 109 0.96 18.85 -5.75
C ASP A 109 2.37 19.10 -5.21
N ALA A 110 2.85 18.28 -4.26
CA ALA A 110 4.21 18.36 -3.73
C ALA A 110 5.27 18.17 -4.83
N PHE A 111 5.15 17.15 -5.68
CA PHE A 111 6.08 16.89 -6.79
C PHE A 111 6.05 17.96 -7.88
N GLU A 112 4.99 18.74 -7.98
CA GLU A 112 4.89 19.88 -8.89
C GLU A 112 5.29 21.20 -8.22
N GLY A 113 5.91 21.16 -7.03
CA GLY A 113 6.37 22.33 -6.28
C GLY A 113 5.24 23.18 -5.71
N ARG A 114 4.02 22.62 -5.58
CA ARG A 114 2.88 23.29 -4.98
C ARG A 114 2.66 22.83 -3.54
N ASP A 115 2.26 23.73 -2.67
CA ASP A 115 1.87 23.35 -1.31
C ASP A 115 0.64 22.42 -1.31
N PRO A 116 0.75 21.21 -0.71
CA PRO A 116 -0.38 20.30 -0.57
C PRO A 116 -1.49 20.92 0.28
N ALA A 117 -2.66 21.12 -0.32
CA ALA A 117 -3.83 21.68 0.35
C ALA A 117 -4.84 20.57 0.66
N ILE A 118 -4.99 20.20 1.93
CA ILE A 118 -5.84 19.07 2.39
C ILE A 118 -7.26 19.16 1.80
N GLY A 119 -7.92 20.32 1.91
CA GLY A 119 -9.29 20.49 1.42
C GLY A 119 -9.42 20.39 -0.10
N ARG A 120 -8.41 20.85 -0.86
CA ARG A 120 -8.37 20.71 -2.33
C ARG A 120 -8.19 19.25 -2.71
N SER A 121 -7.28 18.55 -2.06
CA SER A 121 -7.01 17.13 -2.31
C SER A 121 -8.23 16.25 -2.02
N PHE A 122 -8.95 16.48 -0.92
CA PHE A 122 -10.20 15.76 -0.64
C PHE A 122 -11.30 16.10 -1.65
N ARG A 123 -11.44 17.35 -2.08
CA ARG A 123 -12.42 17.72 -3.11
C ARG A 123 -12.11 17.04 -4.44
N ALA A 124 -10.84 16.97 -4.81
CA ALA A 124 -10.39 16.26 -6.00
C ALA A 124 -10.63 14.75 -5.88
N ALA A 125 -10.33 14.12 -4.75
CA ALA A 125 -10.64 12.71 -4.53
C ALA A 125 -12.15 12.43 -4.59
N LEU A 126 -12.97 13.32 -4.02
CA LEU A 126 -14.44 13.18 -4.04
C LEU A 126 -15.03 13.33 -5.46
N SER A 127 -14.37 13.96 -6.41
CA SER A 127 -14.85 13.96 -7.81
C SER A 127 -14.81 12.57 -8.45
N HIS A 128 -13.99 11.65 -7.93
CA HIS A 128 -13.86 10.26 -8.38
C HIS A 128 -14.64 9.26 -7.50
N TRP A 129 -15.59 9.74 -6.65
CA TRP A 129 -16.28 8.88 -5.71
C TRP A 129 -16.97 7.64 -6.32
N PRO A 130 -17.53 7.68 -7.56
CA PRO A 130 -18.16 6.50 -8.13
C PRO A 130 -17.13 5.41 -8.47
N GLN A 131 -15.96 5.80 -9.00
CA GLN A 131 -14.85 4.88 -9.29
C GLN A 131 -14.28 4.29 -7.99
N ILE A 132 -14.10 5.13 -6.96
CA ILE A 132 -13.63 4.71 -5.63
C ILE A 132 -14.63 3.74 -4.99
N LEU A 133 -15.93 4.01 -5.09
CA LEU A 133 -16.97 3.10 -4.57
C LEU A 133 -16.98 1.78 -5.33
N ALA A 134 -16.94 1.83 -6.66
CA ALA A 134 -16.85 0.63 -7.49
C ALA A 134 -15.63 -0.21 -7.12
N TRP A 135 -14.47 0.43 -6.91
CA TRP A 135 -13.26 -0.22 -6.46
C TRP A 135 -13.40 -0.85 -5.07
N ALA A 136 -13.99 -0.13 -4.11
CA ALA A 136 -14.23 -0.66 -2.76
C ALA A 136 -15.12 -1.91 -2.80
N LEU A 137 -16.19 -1.90 -3.60
CA LEU A 137 -17.07 -3.06 -3.76
C LEU A 137 -16.37 -4.25 -4.40
N VAL A 138 -15.62 -4.02 -5.48
CA VAL A 138 -14.81 -5.08 -6.14
C VAL A 138 -13.80 -5.67 -5.16
N SER A 139 -13.10 -4.84 -4.40
CA SER A 139 -12.10 -5.28 -3.42
C SER A 139 -12.71 -6.15 -2.32
N VAL A 140 -13.91 -5.80 -1.85
CA VAL A 140 -14.64 -6.60 -0.85
C VAL A 140 -15.06 -7.96 -1.42
N VAL A 141 -15.60 -7.98 -2.64
CA VAL A 141 -16.01 -9.24 -3.29
C VAL A 141 -14.82 -10.15 -3.52
N VAL A 142 -13.72 -9.62 -4.07
CA VAL A 142 -12.50 -10.42 -4.30
C VAL A 142 -11.89 -10.87 -2.98
N GLY A 143 -11.82 -10.00 -1.98
CA GLY A 143 -11.33 -10.35 -0.64
C GLY A 143 -12.16 -11.48 0.01
N ALA A 144 -13.48 -11.43 -0.11
CA ALA A 144 -14.37 -12.49 0.40
C ALA A 144 -14.15 -13.81 -0.34
N LEU A 145 -13.97 -13.77 -1.67
CA LEU A 145 -13.68 -14.97 -2.48
C LEU A 145 -12.32 -15.59 -2.10
N LEU A 146 -11.28 -14.78 -1.95
CA LEU A 146 -9.95 -15.26 -1.54
C LEU A 146 -10.02 -15.90 -0.15
N ARG A 147 -10.71 -15.27 0.78
CA ARG A 147 -10.89 -15.80 2.13
C ARG A 147 -11.67 -17.13 2.14
N SER A 148 -12.70 -17.25 1.32
CA SER A 148 -13.46 -18.52 1.21
C SER A 148 -12.60 -19.67 0.67
N LEU A 149 -11.61 -19.38 -0.18
CA LEU A 149 -10.64 -20.37 -0.64
C LEU A 149 -9.69 -20.82 0.49
N GLU A 150 -9.20 -19.89 1.31
CA GLU A 150 -8.38 -20.18 2.48
C GLU A 150 -9.12 -21.12 3.45
N GLU A 151 -10.40 -20.83 3.75
CA GLU A 151 -11.19 -21.61 4.71
C GLU A 151 -11.61 -22.99 4.20
N SER A 152 -11.66 -23.24 2.88
CA SER A 152 -12.27 -24.46 2.33
C SER A 152 -11.33 -25.58 1.96
N SER A 153 -10.02 -25.40 1.89
CA SER A 153 -9.15 -26.32 1.09
C SER A 153 -7.89 -26.81 1.80
N GLY A 154 -7.71 -26.55 3.09
CA GLY A 154 -6.50 -26.93 3.84
C GLY A 154 -5.21 -26.35 3.20
N LEU A 155 -4.05 -26.99 3.44
CA LEU A 155 -2.74 -26.47 2.97
C LEU A 155 -2.67 -26.16 1.47
N ALA A 156 -3.37 -26.93 0.63
CA ALA A 156 -3.39 -26.67 -0.81
C ALA A 156 -4.17 -25.40 -1.15
N GLY A 157 -5.29 -25.15 -0.45
CA GLY A 157 -6.06 -23.93 -0.60
C GLY A 157 -5.33 -22.70 -0.13
N ASP A 158 -4.60 -22.80 1.00
CA ASP A 158 -3.79 -21.70 1.52
C ASP A 158 -2.74 -21.26 0.49
N VAL A 159 -2.07 -22.21 -0.18
CA VAL A 159 -1.09 -21.90 -1.22
C VAL A 159 -1.75 -21.25 -2.44
N VAL A 160 -2.89 -21.79 -2.91
CA VAL A 160 -3.62 -21.22 -4.04
C VAL A 160 -4.14 -19.82 -3.70
N ALA A 161 -4.73 -19.62 -2.54
CA ALA A 161 -5.21 -18.33 -2.07
C ALA A 161 -4.05 -17.32 -1.96
N ALA A 162 -2.89 -17.72 -1.44
CA ALA A 162 -1.71 -16.86 -1.36
C ALA A 162 -1.23 -16.42 -2.75
N VAL A 163 -1.13 -17.34 -3.72
CA VAL A 163 -0.72 -17.00 -5.09
C VAL A 163 -1.73 -16.05 -5.76
N LEU A 164 -3.03 -16.32 -5.61
CA LEU A 164 -4.08 -15.45 -6.15
C LEU A 164 -4.08 -14.07 -5.47
N SER A 165 -3.86 -14.00 -4.16
CA SER A 165 -3.75 -12.75 -3.41
C SER A 165 -2.55 -11.92 -3.87
N MET A 166 -1.40 -12.55 -4.12
CA MET A 166 -0.23 -11.88 -4.69
C MET A 166 -0.51 -11.36 -6.10
N GLY A 167 -1.15 -12.17 -6.95
CA GLY A 167 -1.56 -11.76 -8.30
C GLY A 167 -2.55 -10.59 -8.25
N TRP A 168 -3.51 -10.63 -7.35
CA TRP A 168 -4.47 -9.55 -7.13
C TRP A 168 -3.77 -8.26 -6.67
N ALA A 169 -2.88 -8.36 -5.68
CA ALA A 169 -2.12 -7.22 -5.20
C ALA A 169 -1.29 -6.56 -6.31
N ALA A 170 -0.63 -7.38 -7.15
CA ALA A 170 0.11 -6.91 -8.31
C ALA A 170 -0.77 -6.18 -9.34
N LEU A 171 -1.91 -6.79 -9.72
CA LEU A 171 -2.85 -6.21 -10.68
C LEU A 171 -3.45 -4.89 -10.19
N THR A 172 -3.57 -4.71 -8.89
CA THR A 172 -4.29 -3.59 -8.28
C THR A 172 -3.38 -2.54 -7.64
N TYR A 173 -2.08 -2.71 -7.77
CA TYR A 173 -1.08 -1.87 -7.12
C TYR A 173 -1.22 -0.38 -7.45
N PHE A 174 -1.45 -0.06 -8.71
CA PHE A 174 -1.60 1.31 -9.22
C PHE A 174 -3.06 1.75 -9.43
N VAL A 175 -4.05 1.00 -8.94
CA VAL A 175 -5.47 1.35 -9.19
C VAL A 175 -5.81 2.75 -8.69
N VAL A 176 -5.36 3.13 -7.49
CA VAL A 176 -5.65 4.47 -6.94
C VAL A 176 -5.00 5.58 -7.78
N PRO A 177 -3.68 5.54 -8.10
CA PRO A 177 -3.08 6.47 -9.05
C PRO A 177 -3.80 6.51 -10.42
N VAL A 178 -4.15 5.36 -11.00
CA VAL A 178 -4.86 5.29 -12.29
C VAL A 178 -6.21 6.00 -12.22
N VAL A 179 -7.00 5.77 -11.16
CA VAL A 179 -8.28 6.47 -10.96
C VAL A 179 -8.10 7.97 -10.84
N VAL A 180 -7.07 8.40 -10.10
CA VAL A 180 -6.83 9.82 -9.78
C VAL A 180 -6.25 10.60 -10.96
N PHE A 181 -5.34 10.00 -11.74
CA PHE A 181 -4.60 10.70 -12.78
C PHE A 181 -5.17 10.52 -14.19
N GLU A 182 -5.88 9.41 -14.43
CA GLU A 182 -6.37 9.08 -15.78
C GLU A 182 -7.90 9.21 -15.94
N ASP A 183 -8.63 9.56 -14.85
CA ASP A 183 -10.10 9.52 -14.84
C ASP A 183 -10.66 8.18 -15.39
N ALA A 184 -9.89 7.09 -15.19
CA ALA A 184 -10.16 5.82 -15.80
C ALA A 184 -11.52 5.26 -15.35
N PRO A 185 -12.36 4.78 -16.28
CA PRO A 185 -13.61 4.14 -15.89
C PRO A 185 -13.33 2.86 -15.12
N ALA A 186 -14.20 2.51 -14.18
CA ALA A 186 -14.03 1.37 -13.28
C ALA A 186 -13.67 0.04 -13.97
N ARG A 187 -14.11 -0.14 -15.23
CA ARG A 187 -13.83 -1.34 -16.02
C ARG A 187 -12.38 -1.46 -16.52
N SER A 188 -11.66 -0.34 -16.71
CA SER A 188 -10.30 -0.32 -17.27
C SER A 188 -9.22 -0.09 -16.22
N MET A 189 -9.58 0.41 -15.02
CA MET A 189 -8.62 0.75 -13.96
C MET A 189 -7.71 -0.40 -13.54
N ILE A 190 -8.26 -1.64 -13.47
CA ILE A 190 -7.49 -2.83 -13.09
C ILE A 190 -6.55 -3.26 -14.22
N GLN A 191 -7.01 -3.18 -15.49
CA GLN A 191 -6.19 -3.57 -16.63
C GLN A 191 -5.00 -2.62 -16.80
N GLU A 192 -5.23 -1.32 -16.67
CA GLU A 192 -4.18 -0.31 -16.76
C GLU A 192 -3.19 -0.40 -15.60
N SER A 193 -3.70 -0.58 -14.36
CA SER A 193 -2.86 -0.84 -13.19
C SER A 193 -1.97 -2.07 -13.36
N GLY A 194 -2.53 -3.17 -13.85
CA GLY A 194 -1.77 -4.40 -14.10
C GLY A 194 -0.73 -4.26 -15.22
N ARG A 195 -1.00 -3.44 -16.25
CA ARG A 195 -0.04 -3.12 -17.31
C ARG A 195 1.15 -2.36 -16.74
N LEU A 196 0.89 -1.25 -16.05
CA LEU A 196 1.93 -0.43 -15.42
C LEU A 196 2.77 -1.23 -14.43
N PHE A 197 2.13 -2.05 -13.60
CA PHE A 197 2.84 -2.92 -12.67
C PHE A 197 3.78 -3.91 -13.37
N ARG A 198 3.31 -4.53 -14.47
CA ARG A 198 4.14 -5.47 -15.24
C ARG A 198 5.35 -4.78 -15.87
N ASP A 199 5.15 -3.55 -16.36
CA ASP A 199 6.18 -2.78 -17.04
C ASP A 199 7.25 -2.26 -16.05
N THR A 200 6.90 -2.11 -14.75
CA THR A 200 7.80 -1.68 -13.65
C THR A 200 7.98 -2.73 -12.55
N TRP A 201 7.85 -4.01 -12.90
CA TRP A 201 7.86 -5.11 -11.92
C TRP A 201 9.07 -5.08 -10.97
N GLY A 202 10.27 -4.91 -11.52
CA GLY A 202 11.52 -4.97 -10.75
C GLY A 202 11.67 -3.85 -9.75
N GLU A 203 11.37 -2.64 -10.20
CA GLU A 203 11.43 -1.39 -9.45
C GLU A 203 10.37 -1.39 -8.36
N THR A 204 9.14 -1.79 -8.70
CA THR A 204 8.02 -1.85 -7.77
C THR A 204 8.28 -2.84 -6.63
N MET A 205 8.79 -4.03 -6.93
CA MET A 205 9.14 -5.01 -5.91
C MET A 205 10.29 -4.53 -5.01
N GLY A 206 11.30 -3.90 -5.59
CA GLY A 206 12.39 -3.31 -4.83
C GLY A 206 11.92 -2.20 -3.89
N ALA A 207 11.07 -1.33 -4.38
CA ALA A 207 10.46 -0.25 -3.62
C ALA A 207 9.63 -0.76 -2.43
N GLU A 208 8.72 -1.70 -2.68
CA GLU A 208 7.85 -2.28 -1.64
C GLU A 208 8.66 -2.91 -0.51
N VAL A 209 9.69 -3.70 -0.84
CA VAL A 209 10.56 -4.30 0.18
C VAL A 209 11.32 -3.23 0.97
N GLY A 210 11.90 -2.23 0.29
CA GLY A 210 12.66 -1.18 0.95
C GLY A 210 11.80 -0.31 1.86
N VAL A 211 10.67 0.17 1.36
CA VAL A 211 9.70 0.96 2.15
C VAL A 211 9.11 0.11 3.29
N GLY A 212 8.78 -1.15 3.02
CA GLY A 212 8.25 -2.07 4.02
C GLY A 212 9.22 -2.29 5.19
N VAL A 213 10.52 -2.47 4.92
CA VAL A 213 11.53 -2.58 5.98
C VAL A 213 11.63 -1.29 6.80
N VAL A 214 11.63 -0.12 6.16
CA VAL A 214 11.65 1.16 6.88
C VAL A 214 10.38 1.32 7.73
N ALA A 215 9.20 1.03 7.18
CA ALA A 215 7.94 1.07 7.93
C ALA A 215 7.96 0.11 9.13
N PHE A 216 8.46 -1.11 8.95
CA PHE A 216 8.62 -2.09 10.03
C PHE A 216 9.54 -1.56 11.15
N LEU A 217 10.69 -0.97 10.79
CA LEU A 217 11.62 -0.40 11.77
C LEU A 217 10.99 0.76 12.56
N LEU A 218 10.10 1.54 11.93
CA LEU A 218 9.37 2.61 12.61
C LEU A 218 8.31 2.09 13.58
N VAL A 219 7.72 0.92 13.32
CA VAL A 219 6.72 0.28 14.18
C VAL A 219 7.37 -0.56 15.29
N LEU A 220 8.58 -1.06 15.07
CA LEU A 220 9.31 -1.97 15.94
C LEU A 220 9.40 -1.51 17.42
N PRO A 221 9.65 -0.23 17.74
CA PRO A 221 9.67 0.23 19.13
C PRO A 221 8.35 -0.03 19.86
N GLY A 222 7.22 0.21 19.17
CA GLY A 222 5.90 -0.06 19.73
C GLY A 222 5.63 -1.55 19.96
N ILE A 223 6.04 -2.40 19.02
CA ILE A 223 5.97 -3.86 19.16
C ILE A 223 6.84 -4.31 20.35
N ALA A 224 8.05 -3.75 20.49
CA ALA A 224 8.94 -4.09 21.60
C ALA A 224 8.33 -3.70 22.96
N VAL A 225 7.77 -2.48 23.07
CA VAL A 225 7.08 -2.03 24.28
C VAL A 225 5.90 -2.93 24.61
N ALA A 226 5.05 -3.25 23.63
CA ALA A 226 3.91 -4.16 23.80
C ALA A 226 4.36 -5.55 24.26
N GLY A 227 5.33 -6.14 23.57
CA GLY A 227 5.81 -7.49 23.84
C GLY A 227 6.50 -7.60 25.19
N ILE A 228 7.49 -6.76 25.46
CA ILE A 228 8.21 -6.75 26.74
C ILE A 228 7.25 -6.48 27.90
N GLY A 229 6.39 -5.48 27.76
CA GLY A 229 5.42 -5.14 28.80
C GLY A 229 4.40 -6.25 29.04
N PHE A 230 3.94 -6.93 27.98
CA PHE A 230 3.04 -8.09 28.09
C PHE A 230 3.68 -9.25 28.88
N PHE A 231 4.95 -9.58 28.59
CA PHE A 231 5.67 -10.65 29.28
C PHE A 231 6.05 -10.30 30.72
N LEU A 232 6.26 -9.02 31.04
CA LEU A 232 6.61 -8.57 32.39
C LEU A 232 5.38 -8.31 33.26
N ALA A 233 4.19 -8.21 32.67
CA ALA A 233 2.97 -7.96 33.41
C ALA A 233 2.56 -9.17 34.23
N SER A 234 2.34 -8.97 35.54
CA SER A 234 1.90 -10.00 36.47
C SER A 234 0.36 -10.10 36.55
N THR A 235 -0.36 -9.20 35.89
CA THR A 235 -1.83 -9.12 35.94
C THR A 235 -2.39 -8.93 34.56
N PRO A 236 -3.64 -9.36 34.24
CA PRO A 236 -4.31 -9.11 32.96
C PRO A 236 -4.42 -7.62 32.62
N ASP A 237 -4.70 -6.79 33.61
CA ASP A 237 -4.78 -5.32 33.42
C ASP A 237 -3.44 -4.72 33.03
N GLY A 238 -2.33 -5.21 33.63
CA GLY A 238 -0.97 -4.82 33.24
C GLY A 238 -0.63 -5.22 31.83
N SER A 239 -1.03 -6.43 31.40
CA SER A 239 -0.86 -6.88 30.01
C SER A 239 -1.64 -6.03 29.03
N LEU A 240 -2.89 -5.69 29.34
CA LEU A 240 -3.72 -4.80 28.52
C LEU A 240 -3.10 -3.40 28.41
N LEU A 241 -2.64 -2.83 29.53
CA LEU A 241 -1.96 -1.54 29.54
C LEU A 241 -0.70 -1.55 28.67
N ALA A 242 0.12 -2.61 28.76
CA ALA A 242 1.31 -2.76 27.94
C ALA A 242 0.98 -2.79 26.44
N LEU A 243 -0.06 -3.52 26.04
CA LEU A 243 -0.53 -3.56 24.66
C LEU A 243 -1.02 -2.18 24.19
N LEU A 244 -1.78 -1.47 25.02
CA LEU A 244 -2.27 -0.11 24.68
C LEU A 244 -1.12 0.89 24.54
N VAL A 245 -0.14 0.88 25.46
CA VAL A 245 1.03 1.76 25.35
C VAL A 245 1.88 1.41 24.13
N GLY A 246 2.10 0.13 23.89
CA GLY A 246 2.82 -0.33 22.70
C GLY A 246 2.13 0.05 21.41
N ALA A 247 0.80 -0.07 21.33
CA ALA A 247 0.01 0.40 20.19
C ALA A 247 0.14 1.91 20.00
N LEU A 248 0.05 2.69 21.07
CA LEU A 248 0.20 4.15 21.02
C LEU A 248 1.58 4.58 20.48
N VAL A 249 2.64 3.84 20.82
CA VAL A 249 3.99 4.06 20.29
C VAL A 249 4.12 3.60 18.83
N ALA A 250 3.44 2.49 18.45
CA ALA A 250 3.50 1.94 17.10
C ALA A 250 2.73 2.78 16.06
N ILE A 251 1.60 3.39 16.46
CA ILE A 251 0.70 4.11 15.53
C ILE A 251 1.42 5.21 14.72
N PRO A 252 2.22 6.12 15.30
CA PRO A 252 2.94 7.13 14.52
C PRO A 252 3.87 6.50 13.48
N GLY A 253 4.59 5.45 13.84
CA GLY A 253 5.46 4.71 12.92
C GLY A 253 4.67 4.08 11.76
N LEU A 254 3.52 3.51 12.05
CA LEU A 254 2.62 2.94 11.04
C LEU A 254 2.10 4.02 10.07
N LEU A 255 1.63 5.14 10.59
CA LEU A 255 1.11 6.25 9.78
C LEU A 255 2.19 6.84 8.85
N VAL A 256 3.39 7.03 9.38
CA VAL A 256 4.54 7.45 8.57
C VAL A 256 4.86 6.39 7.51
N GLY A 257 4.94 5.12 7.88
CA GLY A 257 5.23 4.01 6.95
C GLY A 257 4.23 3.95 5.79
N VAL A 258 2.93 4.06 6.07
CA VAL A 258 1.87 4.11 5.05
C VAL A 258 2.07 5.31 4.13
N THR A 259 2.33 6.50 4.70
CA THR A 259 2.57 7.72 3.91
C THR A 259 3.78 7.56 2.98
N LEU A 260 4.88 7.00 3.47
CA LEU A 260 6.08 6.74 2.66
C LEU A 260 5.78 5.78 1.49
N GLY A 261 5.01 4.72 1.75
CA GLY A 261 4.57 3.77 0.73
C GLY A 261 3.76 4.43 -0.37
N ASP A 262 2.82 5.28 -0.01
CA ASP A 262 1.98 5.97 -0.99
C ASP A 262 2.75 7.04 -1.78
N ILE A 263 3.67 7.79 -1.15
CA ILE A 263 4.58 8.71 -1.86
C ILE A 263 5.45 7.93 -2.87
N ALA A 264 6.04 6.81 -2.46
CA ALA A 264 6.84 5.95 -3.33
C ALA A 264 6.01 5.40 -4.49
N LYS A 265 4.78 4.99 -4.24
CA LYS A 265 3.84 4.49 -5.25
C LYS A 265 3.50 5.55 -6.31
N VAL A 266 3.28 6.79 -5.90
CA VAL A 266 3.04 7.92 -6.83
C VAL A 266 4.28 8.21 -7.67
N ALA A 267 5.49 8.16 -7.08
CA ALA A 267 6.74 8.33 -7.81
C ALA A 267 6.93 7.24 -8.87
N LEU A 268 6.72 5.97 -8.50
CA LEU A 268 6.79 4.82 -9.41
C LEU A 268 5.72 4.89 -10.51
N TYR A 269 4.50 5.33 -10.18
CA TYR A 269 3.44 5.51 -11.17
C TYR A 269 3.84 6.54 -12.24
N ARG A 270 4.37 7.70 -11.82
CA ARG A 270 4.83 8.74 -12.76
C ARG A 270 5.98 8.23 -13.63
N PHE A 271 6.92 7.52 -13.05
CA PHE A 271 7.97 6.88 -13.80
C PHE A 271 7.42 5.88 -14.84
N ALA A 272 6.53 4.98 -14.43
CA ALA A 272 5.91 3.99 -15.33
C ALA A 272 5.11 4.62 -16.48
N ARG A 273 4.59 5.82 -16.27
CA ARG A 273 3.71 6.51 -17.23
C ARG A 273 4.45 7.41 -18.18
N ASP A 274 5.34 8.23 -17.64
CA ASP A 274 5.95 9.36 -18.33
C ASP A 274 7.42 9.09 -18.72
N ASP A 275 7.99 7.95 -18.29
CA ASP A 275 9.41 7.61 -18.41
C ASP A 275 10.33 8.67 -17.73
N GLU A 276 9.75 9.47 -16.85
CA GLU A 276 10.41 10.54 -16.11
C GLU A 276 10.17 10.39 -14.62
N ALA A 277 11.25 10.29 -13.84
CA ALA A 277 11.17 10.36 -12.39
C ALA A 277 10.90 11.81 -11.94
N PRO A 278 10.07 12.03 -10.88
CA PRO A 278 9.99 13.33 -10.23
C PRO A 278 11.38 13.85 -9.83
N ALA A 279 11.58 15.19 -9.82
CA ALA A 279 12.87 15.82 -9.58
C ALA A 279 13.57 15.33 -8.30
N GLU A 280 12.78 15.02 -7.25
CA GLU A 280 13.25 14.50 -5.96
C GLU A 280 13.81 13.06 -6.06
N PHE A 281 13.54 12.37 -7.17
CA PHE A 281 13.95 10.99 -7.43
C PHE A 281 14.86 10.85 -8.67
N ALA A 282 15.20 11.96 -9.34
CA ALA A 282 15.94 11.96 -10.61
C ALA A 282 17.39 11.43 -10.52
N ASP A 283 17.98 11.41 -9.32
CA ASP A 283 19.34 10.89 -9.07
C ASP A 283 19.35 9.42 -8.64
N LEU A 284 18.20 8.77 -8.65
CA LEU A 284 18.15 7.34 -8.46
C LEU A 284 18.43 6.66 -9.81
N ASP A 285 19.66 6.08 -9.96
CA ASP A 285 20.02 5.13 -11.04
C ASP A 285 19.14 3.85 -10.99
N VAL A 286 17.85 4.03 -10.82
CA VAL A 286 16.88 2.94 -10.68
C VAL A 286 16.36 2.54 -12.05
N LEU A 287 16.68 3.38 -13.05
CA LEU A 287 15.90 3.54 -14.24
C LEU A 287 16.74 3.35 -15.53
N ASP A 288 18.03 2.95 -15.39
CA ASP A 288 18.93 2.56 -16.49
C ASP A 288 19.09 1.05 -16.63
#